data_d84c24858c7699d1ebb1d935f6e33e67
#
_entry.id   d84c24858c7699d1ebb1d935f6e33e67
#
_cell.length_a   1.000
_cell.length_b   1.000
_cell.length_c   1.000
_cell.angle_alpha   90.00
_cell.angle_beta   90.00
_cell.angle_gamma   90.00
#
_symmetry.space_group_name_H-M   'P 1'
#
loop_
_entity.id
_entity.type
_entity.pdbx_description
1 polymer ?
#
loop_
_entity_poly.entity_id
_entity_poly.type
_entity_poly.pdbx_seq_one_letter_code
_entity_poly.pdbx_strand_id
1 'polypeptide(L)'
;PPPPPPPPPPPPPPFFFHPEAGIRDAQESRGLGDVYKRQFLNLDSLLSPENPFSLILVFLTVVIVAPIGEEMVFRGFLQRFLETSWGDITRAILVSSLFFTLIHFNPYWAIQIYLMGLVLGYLSWLTKSIYPSILLHMSINGTSMLFIFLGEGAENSLLWKGHINPILLGLGIFTAWYGLKNMHTNKQVI
;
A
#
# COMPACT_ATOMS: atom_id res chain seq x y z
N PRO A 1 64.81 33.65 34.71
CA PRO A 1 64.21 32.37 34.54
C PRO A 1 63.15 32.42 33.44
N PRO A 2 62.98 31.34 32.63
CA PRO A 2 61.98 31.29 31.59
C PRO A 2 60.57 31.34 32.26
N PRO A 3 59.54 31.91 31.58
CA PRO A 3 58.19 31.94 32.08
C PRO A 3 57.64 30.53 32.28
N PRO A 4 56.78 30.31 33.29
CA PRO A 4 56.18 28.99 33.52
C PRO A 4 55.36 28.52 32.28
N PRO A 5 55.32 27.22 32.01
CA PRO A 5 54.51 26.69 30.91
C PRO A 5 53.01 27.01 31.12
N PRO A 6 52.28 27.22 30.03
CA PRO A 6 50.82 27.46 30.10
C PRO A 6 50.11 26.27 30.76
N PRO A 7 49.01 26.51 31.46
CA PRO A 7 48.24 25.45 32.08
C PRO A 7 47.67 24.49 30.99
N PRO A 8 47.50 23.19 31.34
CA PRO A 8 46.94 22.22 30.39
C PRO A 8 45.50 22.62 30.03
N PRO A 9 45.06 22.30 28.80
CA PRO A 9 43.70 22.60 28.39
C PRO A 9 42.68 21.84 29.27
N PRO A 10 41.50 22.42 29.53
CA PRO A 10 40.47 21.78 30.32
C PRO A 10 40.08 20.42 29.68
N PRO A 11 39.73 19.42 30.50
CA PRO A 11 39.27 18.15 29.97
C PRO A 11 38.03 18.35 29.07
N PRO A 12 37.87 17.54 28.00
CA PRO A 12 36.68 17.62 27.20
C PRO A 12 35.44 17.37 28.06
N PRO A 13 34.33 18.08 27.80
CA PRO A 13 33.10 17.89 28.56
C PRO A 13 32.66 16.40 28.46
N PRO A 14 32.13 15.84 29.56
CA PRO A 14 31.63 14.47 29.53
C PRO A 14 30.59 14.34 28.41
N PHE A 15 30.59 13.18 27.72
CA PHE A 15 29.63 12.83 26.71
C PHE A 15 28.21 12.74 27.27
N PHE A 16 27.66 13.87 27.70
CA PHE A 16 26.22 13.99 27.92
C PHE A 16 25.65 14.56 26.63
N PHE A 17 24.73 13.80 26.03
CA PHE A 17 23.89 14.27 24.96
C PHE A 17 23.37 15.67 25.31
N HIS A 18 23.80 16.68 24.58
CA HIS A 18 23.16 17.99 24.67
C HIS A 18 21.68 17.79 24.27
N PRO A 19 20.72 18.13 25.14
CA PRO A 19 19.29 17.96 24.79
C PRO A 19 18.93 18.64 23.47
N GLU A 20 19.61 19.74 23.13
CA GLU A 20 19.44 20.47 21.88
C GLU A 20 19.95 19.70 20.66
N ALA A 21 21.01 18.92 20.75
CA ALA A 21 21.48 18.06 19.65
C ALA A 21 20.47 16.93 19.38
N GLY A 22 19.96 16.29 20.43
CA GLY A 22 18.92 15.26 20.30
C GLY A 22 17.60 15.79 19.73
N ILE A 23 17.26 17.05 20.03
CA ILE A 23 16.07 17.71 19.44
C ILE A 23 16.29 18.04 17.96
N ARG A 24 17.47 18.50 17.58
CA ARG A 24 17.82 18.74 16.16
C ARG A 24 17.80 17.44 15.36
N ASP A 25 18.45 16.40 15.87
CA ASP A 25 18.46 15.07 15.20
C ASP A 25 17.05 14.50 15.05
N ALA A 26 16.18 14.70 16.05
CA ALA A 26 14.79 14.31 15.99
C ALA A 26 13.97 15.17 15.01
N GLN A 27 14.28 16.46 14.87
CA GLN A 27 13.64 17.34 13.89
C GLN A 27 14.12 17.05 12.46
N GLU A 28 15.42 16.80 12.26
CA GLU A 28 15.96 16.39 10.96
C GLU A 28 15.42 15.03 10.53
N SER A 29 15.30 14.06 11.43
CA SER A 29 14.71 12.76 11.13
C SER A 29 13.21 12.85 10.80
N ARG A 30 12.47 13.76 11.46
CA ARG A 30 11.07 14.05 11.10
C ARG A 30 11.00 14.75 9.74
N GLY A 31 11.87 15.70 9.46
CA GLY A 31 11.94 16.38 8.16
C GLY A 31 12.29 15.42 7.02
N LEU A 32 13.22 14.47 7.22
CA LEU A 32 13.53 13.42 6.25
C LEU A 32 12.32 12.50 6.04
N GLY A 33 11.65 12.09 7.11
CA GLY A 33 10.44 11.29 7.04
C GLY A 33 9.32 12.00 6.25
N ASP A 34 9.15 13.30 6.47
CA ASP A 34 8.15 14.10 5.74
C ASP A 34 8.52 14.29 4.26
N VAL A 35 9.80 14.42 3.91
CA VAL A 35 10.27 14.48 2.51
C VAL A 35 10.01 13.14 1.81
N TYR A 36 10.38 12.02 2.42
CA TYR A 36 10.07 10.70 1.88
C TYR A 36 8.56 10.47 1.76
N LYS A 37 7.80 10.84 2.79
CA LYS A 37 6.34 10.78 2.77
C LYS A 37 5.76 11.58 1.60
N ARG A 38 6.22 12.81 1.38
CA ARG A 38 5.77 13.64 0.24
C ARG A 38 6.16 13.06 -1.11
N GLN A 39 7.36 12.48 -1.26
CA GLN A 39 7.77 11.82 -2.50
C GLN A 39 6.89 10.63 -2.84
N PHE A 40 6.51 9.82 -1.85
CA PHE A 40 5.64 8.66 -2.06
C PHE A 40 4.15 9.02 -2.16
N LEU A 41 3.73 10.17 -1.60
CA LEU A 41 2.36 10.67 -1.68
C LEU A 41 2.12 11.60 -2.88
N ASN A 42 3.18 12.13 -3.51
CA ASN A 42 3.06 12.99 -4.71
C ASN A 42 2.67 12.21 -5.99
N LEU A 43 2.15 11.00 -5.84
CA LEU A 43 1.48 10.32 -6.95
C LEU A 43 0.30 11.15 -7.48
N ASP A 44 -0.31 11.98 -6.65
CA ASP A 44 -1.45 12.81 -7.01
C ASP A 44 -1.16 13.71 -8.22
N SER A 45 0.04 14.29 -8.29
CA SER A 45 0.45 15.13 -9.43
C SER A 45 0.67 14.33 -10.73
N LEU A 46 1.06 13.07 -10.62
CA LEU A 46 1.21 12.16 -11.76
C LEU A 46 -0.13 11.59 -12.22
N LEU A 47 -1.05 11.39 -11.27
CA LEU A 47 -2.37 10.80 -11.53
C LEU A 47 -3.41 11.85 -11.91
N SER A 48 -3.10 13.16 -11.78
CA SER A 48 -3.99 14.27 -12.11
C SER A 48 -3.36 15.19 -13.18
N PRO A 49 -3.08 14.68 -14.39
CA PRO A 49 -2.53 15.50 -15.45
C PRO A 49 -3.54 16.56 -15.90
N GLU A 50 -3.07 17.78 -16.22
CA GLU A 50 -3.89 18.90 -16.64
C GLU A 50 -4.59 18.66 -17.99
N ASN A 51 -4.04 17.75 -18.80
CA ASN A 51 -4.55 17.46 -20.15
C ASN A 51 -5.55 16.27 -20.08
N PRO A 52 -6.80 16.44 -20.58
CA PRO A 52 -7.81 15.38 -20.60
C PRO A 52 -7.36 14.08 -21.29
N PHE A 53 -6.55 14.17 -22.33
CA PHE A 53 -6.03 13.00 -23.01
C PHE A 53 -5.05 12.19 -22.14
N SER A 54 -4.14 12.87 -21.48
CA SER A 54 -3.21 12.25 -20.52
C SER A 54 -3.97 11.62 -19.34
N LEU A 55 -5.05 12.27 -18.90
CA LEU A 55 -5.93 11.77 -17.86
C LEU A 55 -6.56 10.43 -18.25
N ILE A 56 -7.09 10.32 -19.46
CA ILE A 56 -7.67 9.08 -19.98
C ILE A 56 -6.58 7.99 -20.04
N LEU A 57 -5.39 8.31 -20.51
CA LEU A 57 -4.30 7.35 -20.58
C LEU A 57 -3.89 6.85 -19.19
N VAL A 58 -3.77 7.74 -18.22
CA VAL A 58 -3.45 7.37 -16.81
C VAL A 58 -4.56 6.49 -16.26
N PHE A 59 -5.82 6.86 -16.44
CA PHE A 59 -6.96 6.07 -16.00
C PHE A 59 -6.94 4.64 -16.61
N LEU A 60 -6.81 4.54 -17.92
CA LEU A 60 -6.75 3.25 -18.59
C LEU A 60 -5.57 2.40 -18.10
N THR A 61 -4.40 3.03 -17.91
CA THR A 61 -3.20 2.33 -17.45
C THR A 61 -3.38 1.83 -16.02
N VAL A 62 -3.78 2.70 -15.09
CA VAL A 62 -3.84 2.37 -13.65
C VAL A 62 -5.02 1.47 -13.32
N VAL A 63 -6.17 1.69 -13.98
CA VAL A 63 -7.42 0.98 -13.61
C VAL A 63 -7.60 -0.31 -14.41
N ILE A 64 -7.06 -0.40 -15.62
CA ILE A 64 -7.31 -1.54 -16.50
C ILE A 64 -6.02 -2.33 -16.77
N VAL A 65 -5.03 -1.68 -17.39
CA VAL A 65 -3.84 -2.38 -17.91
C VAL A 65 -2.99 -2.94 -16.79
N ALA A 66 -2.68 -2.13 -15.77
CA ALA A 66 -1.85 -2.57 -14.64
C ALA A 66 -2.50 -3.73 -13.88
N PRO A 67 -3.79 -3.65 -13.42
CA PRO A 67 -4.43 -4.78 -12.75
C PRO A 67 -4.45 -6.07 -13.57
N ILE A 68 -4.71 -5.99 -14.86
CA ILE A 68 -4.69 -7.19 -15.73
C ILE A 68 -3.28 -7.78 -15.75
N GLY A 69 -2.26 -6.98 -16.03
CA GLY A 69 -0.87 -7.43 -16.09
C GLY A 69 -0.38 -8.01 -14.77
N GLU A 70 -0.66 -7.33 -13.68
CA GLU A 70 -0.26 -7.74 -12.34
C GLU A 70 -0.95 -9.05 -11.92
N GLU A 71 -2.26 -9.18 -12.11
CA GLU A 71 -2.96 -10.42 -11.77
C GLU A 71 -2.50 -11.60 -12.64
N MET A 72 -2.19 -11.37 -13.91
CA MET A 72 -1.61 -12.42 -14.77
C MET A 72 -0.26 -12.89 -14.24
N VAL A 73 0.62 -11.97 -13.84
CA VAL A 73 1.96 -12.30 -13.33
C VAL A 73 1.87 -12.95 -11.95
N PHE A 74 1.14 -12.34 -11.00
CA PHE A 74 1.16 -12.78 -9.61
C PHE A 74 0.22 -13.95 -9.34
N ARG A 75 -1.00 -13.95 -9.86
CA ARG A 75 -2.02 -15.00 -9.62
C ARG A 75 -2.04 -16.03 -10.72
N GLY A 76 -1.88 -15.58 -11.96
CA GLY A 76 -1.82 -16.48 -13.12
C GLY A 76 -0.55 -17.32 -13.17
N PHE A 77 0.59 -16.73 -12.88
CA PHE A 77 1.89 -17.39 -12.99
C PHE A 77 2.52 -17.70 -11.62
N LEU A 78 2.96 -16.68 -10.86
CA LEU A 78 3.77 -16.88 -9.66
C LEU A 78 3.07 -17.72 -8.59
N GLN A 79 1.85 -17.36 -8.21
CA GLN A 79 1.10 -18.08 -7.19
C GLN A 79 0.88 -19.54 -7.59
N ARG A 80 0.46 -19.80 -8.83
CA ARG A 80 0.24 -21.17 -9.32
C ARG A 80 1.52 -21.98 -9.40
N PHE A 81 2.62 -21.36 -9.80
CA PHE A 81 3.93 -21.98 -9.78
C PHE A 81 4.34 -22.40 -8.35
N LEU A 82 4.16 -21.51 -7.36
CA LEU A 82 4.44 -21.80 -5.96
C LEU A 82 3.50 -22.87 -5.39
N GLU A 83 2.21 -22.81 -5.71
CA GLU A 83 1.23 -23.83 -5.32
C GLU A 83 1.65 -25.23 -5.80
N THR A 84 2.06 -25.33 -7.05
CA THR A 84 2.49 -26.59 -7.65
C THR A 84 3.81 -27.08 -7.07
N SER A 85 4.78 -26.17 -6.85
CA SER A 85 6.12 -26.51 -6.38
C SER A 85 6.15 -26.90 -4.90
N TRP A 86 5.33 -26.28 -4.07
CA TRP A 86 5.35 -26.49 -2.62
C TRP A 86 4.21 -27.36 -2.09
N GLY A 87 3.15 -27.55 -2.86
CA GLY A 87 1.95 -28.24 -2.41
C GLY A 87 1.21 -27.53 -1.27
N ASP A 88 1.57 -26.29 -0.96
CA ASP A 88 1.03 -25.48 0.13
C ASP A 88 0.45 -24.17 -0.41
N ILE A 89 -0.86 -24.12 -0.46
CA ILE A 89 -1.64 -23.00 -0.97
C ILE A 89 -1.48 -21.76 -0.12
N THR A 90 -1.50 -21.91 1.20
CA THR A 90 -1.39 -20.78 2.13
C THR A 90 -0.04 -20.10 1.96
N ARG A 91 1.02 -20.89 1.93
CA ARG A 91 2.39 -20.40 1.72
C ARG A 91 2.53 -19.73 0.35
N ALA A 92 1.95 -20.30 -0.69
CA ALA A 92 1.99 -19.72 -2.04
C ALA A 92 1.30 -18.35 -2.10
N ILE A 93 0.12 -18.21 -1.48
CA ILE A 93 -0.58 -16.93 -1.39
C ILE A 93 0.22 -15.90 -0.60
N LEU A 94 0.74 -16.26 0.58
CA LEU A 94 1.52 -15.35 1.42
C LEU A 94 2.74 -14.81 0.67
N VAL A 95 3.51 -15.70 0.04
CA VAL A 95 4.74 -15.31 -0.66
C VAL A 95 4.46 -14.56 -1.95
N SER A 96 3.48 -14.98 -2.75
CA SER A 96 3.08 -14.22 -3.94
C SER A 96 2.60 -12.81 -3.60
N SER A 97 1.84 -12.65 -2.51
CA SER A 97 1.39 -11.34 -2.02
C SER A 97 2.55 -10.47 -1.51
N LEU A 98 3.57 -11.09 -0.91
CA LEU A 98 4.78 -10.37 -0.50
C LEU A 98 5.53 -9.81 -1.72
N PHE A 99 5.74 -10.61 -2.77
CA PHE A 99 6.37 -10.14 -4.00
C PHE A 99 5.52 -9.07 -4.69
N PHE A 100 4.20 -9.23 -4.72
CA PHE A 100 3.28 -8.22 -5.20
C PHE A 100 3.46 -6.88 -4.47
N THR A 101 3.62 -6.90 -3.15
CA THR A 101 3.87 -5.70 -2.35
C THR A 101 5.22 -5.07 -2.65
N LEU A 102 6.26 -5.88 -2.77
CA LEU A 102 7.63 -5.40 -2.98
C LEU A 102 7.80 -4.65 -4.31
N ILE A 103 7.13 -5.07 -5.38
CA ILE A 103 7.23 -4.39 -6.68
C ILE A 103 6.62 -2.98 -6.68
N HIS A 104 5.76 -2.66 -5.72
CA HIS A 104 5.18 -1.32 -5.59
C HIS A 104 6.16 -0.30 -5.01
N PHE A 105 7.29 -0.74 -4.43
CA PHE A 105 8.33 0.11 -3.85
C PHE A 105 7.81 1.21 -2.93
N ASN A 106 6.66 1.00 -2.29
CA ASN A 106 6.00 1.97 -1.43
C ASN A 106 5.86 1.42 0.01
N PRO A 107 6.83 1.71 0.89
CA PRO A 107 6.80 1.21 2.26
C PRO A 107 5.64 1.77 3.08
N TYR A 108 5.11 2.92 2.68
CA TYR A 108 4.02 3.60 3.38
C TYR A 108 2.70 2.82 3.28
N TRP A 109 2.41 2.28 2.09
CA TRP A 109 1.22 1.49 1.81
C TRP A 109 1.46 -0.01 1.82
N ALA A 110 2.67 -0.46 2.20
CA ALA A 110 3.08 -1.86 2.08
C ALA A 110 2.11 -2.82 2.80
N ILE A 111 1.68 -2.49 4.01
CA ILE A 111 0.74 -3.34 4.76
C ILE A 111 -0.60 -3.44 4.03
N GLN A 112 -1.13 -2.33 3.53
CA GLN A 112 -2.40 -2.29 2.82
C GLN A 112 -2.31 -3.06 1.50
N ILE A 113 -1.24 -2.87 0.73
CA ILE A 113 -0.99 -3.58 -0.53
C ILE A 113 -0.84 -5.08 -0.28
N TYR A 114 -0.16 -5.47 0.81
CA TYR A 114 -0.01 -6.86 1.20
C TYR A 114 -1.36 -7.52 1.53
N LEU A 115 -2.18 -6.87 2.36
CA LEU A 115 -3.52 -7.36 2.69
C LEU A 115 -4.41 -7.48 1.45
N MET A 116 -4.36 -6.49 0.55
CA MET A 116 -5.04 -6.57 -0.74
C MET A 116 -4.52 -7.77 -1.54
N GLY A 117 -3.21 -7.96 -1.58
CA GLY A 117 -2.56 -9.10 -2.22
C GLY A 117 -3.08 -10.44 -1.72
N LEU A 118 -3.25 -10.60 -0.40
CA LEU A 118 -3.80 -11.81 0.20
C LEU A 118 -5.25 -12.07 -0.24
N VAL A 119 -6.08 -11.03 -0.25
CA VAL A 119 -7.49 -11.15 -0.67
C VAL A 119 -7.59 -11.56 -2.14
N LEU A 120 -6.82 -10.93 -3.02
CA LEU A 120 -6.78 -11.25 -4.44
C LEU A 120 -6.25 -12.67 -4.69
N GLY A 121 -5.19 -13.08 -3.98
CA GLY A 121 -4.64 -14.41 -4.05
C GLY A 121 -5.62 -15.49 -3.57
N TYR A 122 -6.29 -15.25 -2.45
CA TYR A 122 -7.32 -16.13 -1.93
C TYR A 122 -8.51 -16.25 -2.90
N LEU A 123 -8.96 -15.14 -3.47
CA LEU A 123 -10.07 -15.10 -4.42
C LEU A 123 -9.74 -15.91 -5.69
N SER A 124 -8.54 -15.72 -6.24
CA SER A 124 -8.06 -16.48 -7.40
C SER A 124 -8.00 -17.98 -7.11
N TRP A 125 -7.49 -18.37 -5.94
CA TRP A 125 -7.46 -19.78 -5.53
C TRP A 125 -8.88 -20.34 -5.32
N LEU A 126 -9.74 -19.60 -4.64
CA LEU A 126 -11.11 -20.02 -4.35
C LEU A 126 -11.93 -20.26 -5.63
N THR A 127 -11.82 -19.38 -6.61
CA THR A 127 -12.59 -19.42 -7.85
C THR A 127 -11.91 -20.24 -8.97
N LYS A 128 -10.65 -20.64 -8.74
CA LYS A 128 -9.80 -21.27 -9.78
C LYS A 128 -9.63 -20.41 -11.05
N SER A 129 -9.79 -19.10 -10.90
CA SER A 129 -9.79 -18.14 -11.99
C SER A 129 -9.17 -16.82 -11.54
N ILE A 130 -8.42 -16.17 -12.42
CA ILE A 130 -7.87 -14.83 -12.16
C ILE A 130 -8.88 -13.70 -12.44
N TYR A 131 -9.96 -13.95 -13.17
CA TYR A 131 -10.92 -12.92 -13.55
C TYR A 131 -11.58 -12.20 -12.36
N PRO A 132 -12.04 -12.88 -11.31
CA PRO A 132 -12.58 -12.20 -10.13
C PRO A 132 -11.54 -11.33 -9.42
N SER A 133 -10.27 -11.76 -9.37
CA SER A 133 -9.18 -10.96 -8.79
C SER A 133 -8.91 -9.72 -9.65
N ILE A 134 -8.87 -9.85 -10.97
CA ILE A 134 -8.74 -8.72 -11.90
C ILE A 134 -9.86 -7.70 -11.65
N LEU A 135 -11.13 -8.14 -11.62
CA LEU A 135 -12.26 -7.26 -11.43
C LEU A 135 -12.22 -6.55 -10.08
N LEU A 136 -11.88 -7.25 -9.01
CA LEU A 136 -11.75 -6.66 -7.69
C LEU A 136 -10.60 -5.64 -7.66
N HIS A 137 -9.45 -5.98 -8.23
CA HIS A 137 -8.29 -5.09 -8.32
C HIS A 137 -8.62 -3.81 -9.12
N MET A 138 -9.22 -3.96 -10.30
CA MET A 138 -9.72 -2.84 -11.11
C MET A 138 -10.70 -1.96 -10.33
N SER A 139 -11.60 -2.56 -9.55
CA SER A 139 -12.56 -1.83 -8.73
C SER A 139 -11.88 -1.03 -7.62
N ILE A 140 -10.86 -1.58 -6.97
CA ILE A 140 -10.08 -0.90 -5.94
C ILE A 140 -9.33 0.29 -6.55
N ASN A 141 -8.59 0.07 -7.64
CA ASN A 141 -7.86 1.13 -8.33
C ASN A 141 -8.79 2.20 -8.89
N GLY A 142 -9.92 1.80 -9.48
CA GLY A 142 -10.93 2.71 -10.00
C GLY A 142 -11.56 3.58 -8.91
N THR A 143 -11.84 2.99 -7.75
CA THR A 143 -12.36 3.72 -6.59
C THR A 143 -11.33 4.72 -6.07
N SER A 144 -10.07 4.30 -5.92
CA SER A 144 -8.99 5.19 -5.49
C SER A 144 -8.80 6.36 -6.46
N MET A 145 -8.81 6.08 -7.76
CA MET A 145 -8.71 7.11 -8.80
C MET A 145 -9.90 8.08 -8.78
N LEU A 146 -11.11 7.56 -8.56
CA LEU A 146 -12.31 8.39 -8.44
C LEU A 146 -12.20 9.37 -7.26
N PHE A 147 -11.67 8.95 -6.11
CA PHE A 147 -11.44 9.83 -4.97
C PHE A 147 -10.42 10.93 -5.27
N ILE A 148 -9.34 10.61 -5.98
CA ILE A 148 -8.37 11.61 -6.42
C ILE A 148 -9.05 12.68 -7.27
N PHE A 149 -9.95 12.30 -8.19
CA PHE A 149 -10.66 13.25 -9.04
C PHE A 149 -11.75 14.08 -8.34
N LEU A 150 -12.46 13.46 -7.41
CA LEU A 150 -13.52 14.15 -6.69
C LEU A 150 -12.99 15.12 -5.61
N GLY A 151 -11.72 14.97 -5.23
CA GLY A 151 -11.03 15.82 -4.26
C GLY A 151 -11.60 15.75 -2.84
N GLU A 152 -11.13 16.65 -1.98
CA GLU A 152 -11.45 16.67 -0.54
C GLU A 152 -12.94 16.73 -0.21
N GLY A 153 -13.78 17.30 -1.11
CA GLY A 153 -15.22 17.38 -0.90
C GLY A 153 -15.93 16.04 -0.88
N ALA A 154 -15.45 15.08 -1.70
CA ALA A 154 -16.01 13.73 -1.74
C ALA A 154 -15.52 12.86 -0.58
N GLU A 155 -14.26 13.02 -0.17
CA GLU A 155 -13.73 12.36 1.02
C GLU A 155 -14.57 12.73 2.25
N ASN A 156 -14.84 14.02 2.45
CA ASN A 156 -15.61 14.50 3.60
C ASN A 156 -17.06 13.97 3.64
N SER A 157 -17.68 13.68 2.50
CA SER A 157 -19.03 13.10 2.46
C SER A 157 -19.06 11.61 2.83
N LEU A 158 -17.94 10.89 2.68
CA LEU A 158 -17.79 9.48 3.04
C LEU A 158 -17.18 9.26 4.42
N LEU A 159 -16.61 10.33 5.00
CA LEU A 159 -16.06 10.31 6.33
C LEU A 159 -17.09 10.76 7.37
N TRP A 160 -17.05 10.12 8.52
CA TRP A 160 -17.77 10.54 9.71
C TRP A 160 -16.76 10.80 10.82
N LYS A 161 -16.66 12.07 11.26
CA LYS A 161 -15.68 12.50 12.30
C LYS A 161 -14.22 12.13 11.96
N GLY A 162 -13.82 12.24 10.70
CA GLY A 162 -12.46 11.90 10.24
C GLY A 162 -12.17 10.40 10.09
N HIS A 163 -13.19 9.55 10.20
CA HIS A 163 -13.10 8.10 10.02
C HIS A 163 -14.07 7.63 8.93
N ILE A 164 -13.83 6.45 8.38
CA ILE A 164 -14.77 5.84 7.43
C ILE A 164 -16.15 5.76 8.06
N ASN A 165 -17.19 6.18 7.33
CA ASN A 165 -18.57 6.12 7.81
C ASN A 165 -18.92 4.68 8.22
N PRO A 166 -19.35 4.44 9.47
CA PRO A 166 -19.62 3.09 9.98
C PRO A 166 -20.68 2.33 9.18
N ILE A 167 -21.63 3.02 8.56
CA ILE A 167 -22.65 2.42 7.69
C ILE A 167 -21.99 1.85 6.43
N LEU A 168 -21.10 2.62 5.78
CA LEU A 168 -20.36 2.16 4.60
C LEU A 168 -19.44 1.00 4.93
N LEU A 169 -18.75 1.07 6.07
CA LEU A 169 -17.92 -0.04 6.55
C LEU A 169 -18.76 -1.30 6.79
N GLY A 170 -19.90 -1.16 7.46
CA GLY A 170 -20.82 -2.28 7.72
C GLY A 170 -21.37 -2.89 6.43
N LEU A 171 -21.77 -2.08 5.46
CA LEU A 171 -22.20 -2.54 4.14
C LEU A 171 -21.06 -3.26 3.38
N GLY A 172 -19.85 -2.74 3.43
CA GLY A 172 -18.67 -3.38 2.83
C GLY A 172 -18.38 -4.74 3.44
N ILE A 173 -18.38 -4.85 4.76
CA ILE A 173 -18.19 -6.12 5.49
C ILE A 173 -19.32 -7.11 5.16
N PHE A 174 -20.56 -6.64 5.16
CA PHE A 174 -21.72 -7.48 4.85
C PHE A 174 -21.67 -8.04 3.43
N THR A 175 -21.38 -7.19 2.43
CA THR A 175 -21.29 -7.62 1.03
C THR A 175 -20.13 -8.58 0.80
N ALA A 176 -18.98 -8.34 1.42
CA ALA A 176 -17.85 -9.25 1.37
C ALA A 176 -18.19 -10.61 2.00
N TRP A 177 -18.77 -10.62 3.19
CA TRP A 177 -19.20 -11.84 3.86
C TRP A 177 -20.25 -12.61 3.05
N TYR A 178 -21.26 -11.92 2.52
CA TYR A 178 -22.32 -12.53 1.71
C TYR A 178 -21.76 -13.13 0.42
N GLY A 179 -20.88 -12.40 -0.27
CA GLY A 179 -20.22 -12.91 -1.47
C GLY A 179 -19.38 -14.16 -1.19
N LEU A 180 -18.53 -14.13 -0.15
CA LEU A 180 -17.73 -15.30 0.24
C LEU A 180 -18.59 -16.50 0.64
N LYS A 181 -19.65 -16.30 1.41
CA LYS A 181 -20.58 -17.35 1.81
C LYS A 181 -21.21 -18.04 0.59
N ASN A 182 -21.70 -17.27 -0.37
CA ASN A 182 -22.33 -17.83 -1.58
C ASN A 182 -21.32 -18.58 -2.47
N MET A 183 -20.07 -18.12 -2.56
CA MET A 183 -19.03 -18.83 -3.29
C MET A 183 -18.70 -20.19 -2.65
N HIS A 184 -18.69 -20.29 -1.32
CA HIS A 184 -18.48 -21.57 -0.62
C HIS A 184 -19.65 -22.53 -0.79
N THR A 185 -20.88 -22.03 -0.75
CA THR A 185 -22.09 -22.87 -0.88
C THR A 185 -22.18 -23.50 -2.27
N ASN A 186 -21.86 -22.75 -3.32
CA ASN A 186 -21.90 -23.26 -4.70
C ASN A 186 -20.81 -24.30 -5.02
N LYS A 187 -19.73 -24.38 -4.21
CA LYS A 187 -18.69 -25.43 -4.38
C LYS A 187 -19.13 -26.82 -3.91
N GLN A 188 -20.16 -26.91 -3.07
CA GLN A 188 -20.67 -28.21 -2.59
C GLN A 188 -21.66 -28.87 -3.57
N VAL A 189 -22.01 -28.19 -4.67
CA VAL A 189 -23.01 -28.66 -5.64
C VAL A 189 -22.37 -29.17 -6.95
N ILE A 190 -21.03 -29.10 -7.07
CA ILE A 190 -20.26 -29.61 -8.20
C ILE A 190 -19.30 -30.70 -7.70
#